data_a907bd6e5ae117018cd232b668234266
#
_entry.id   a907bd6e5ae117018cd232b668234266
#
_cell.length_a   1.000
_cell.length_b   1.000
_cell.length_c   1.000
_cell.angle_alpha   90.00
_cell.angle_beta   90.00
_cell.angle_gamma   90.00
#
_symmetry.space_group_name_H-M   'P 1'
#
loop_
_entity.id
_entity.type
_entity.pdbx_description
1 polymer ?
#
loop_
_entity_poly.entity_id
_entity_poly.type
_entity_poly.pdbx_seq_one_letter_code
_entity_poly.pdbx_strand_id
1 'polypeptide(L)'
;MRLFIAINFTTKVKKQLYQIIKYLSKEAIKGNFTKTSNLHLTLAFLGEVSSNRVQDIMKVMNQNAMDRESFEIEIGGLGKFINNGELLYWYGIRENETLTNLQHALIRGLKAYEFSVDDKPFKPHITLGRRCRMNSDFDENKFAKIISPIFMEITTINLMKSEYKEGKLTYTSLGEVKLQG
;
A
#
# COMPACT_ATOMS: atom_id res chain seq x y z
N MET A 1 15.75 -11.37 1.85
CA MET A 1 14.26 -11.41 1.79
C MET A 1 13.77 -10.05 1.36
N ARG A 2 12.86 -10.00 0.40
CA ARG A 2 12.28 -8.73 -0.04
C ARG A 2 11.21 -8.26 0.93
N LEU A 3 11.45 -7.15 1.63
CA LEU A 3 10.61 -6.65 2.72
C LEU A 3 10.04 -5.26 2.45
N PHE A 4 8.91 -4.96 3.08
CA PHE A 4 8.27 -3.65 3.11
C PHE A 4 7.38 -3.51 4.36
N ILE A 5 7.19 -2.27 4.82
CA ILE A 5 6.24 -1.95 5.90
C ILE A 5 4.95 -1.47 5.25
N ALA A 6 3.81 -1.98 5.72
CA ALA A 6 2.51 -1.66 5.15
C ALA A 6 1.39 -1.63 6.20
N ILE A 7 0.30 -0.98 5.82
CA ILE A 7 -1.01 -1.11 6.46
C ILE A 7 -1.81 -2.16 5.69
N ASN A 8 -2.23 -3.22 6.37
CA ASN A 8 -3.12 -4.22 5.84
C ASN A 8 -4.58 -3.80 6.04
N PHE A 9 -5.43 -4.11 5.07
CA PHE A 9 -6.85 -3.75 5.12
C PHE A 9 -7.70 -4.85 5.72
N THR A 10 -8.79 -4.44 6.37
CA THR A 10 -9.84 -5.35 6.83
C THR A 10 -10.49 -6.08 5.65
N THR A 11 -11.12 -7.22 5.91
CA THR A 11 -11.86 -7.98 4.89
C THR A 11 -12.95 -7.13 4.22
N LYS A 12 -13.60 -6.25 4.99
CA LYS A 12 -14.63 -5.31 4.47
C LYS A 12 -14.03 -4.36 3.44
N VAL A 13 -12.94 -3.68 3.79
CA VAL A 13 -12.25 -2.74 2.90
C VAL A 13 -11.69 -3.46 1.66
N LYS A 14 -11.09 -4.64 1.83
CA LYS A 14 -10.61 -5.45 0.70
C LYS A 14 -11.73 -5.81 -0.27
N LYS A 15 -12.93 -6.15 0.23
CA LYS A 15 -14.09 -6.42 -0.63
C LYS A 15 -14.53 -5.18 -1.43
N GLN A 16 -14.55 -4.01 -0.79
CA GLN A 16 -14.89 -2.75 -1.46
C GLN A 16 -13.86 -2.39 -2.55
N LEU A 17 -12.57 -2.46 -2.23
CA LEU A 17 -11.49 -2.25 -3.20
C LEU A 17 -11.54 -3.25 -4.37
N TYR A 18 -11.89 -4.50 -4.09
CA TYR A 18 -12.03 -5.52 -5.13
C TYR A 18 -13.17 -5.21 -6.10
N GLN A 19 -14.28 -4.63 -5.64
CA GLN A 19 -15.34 -4.17 -6.56
C GLN A 19 -14.84 -3.06 -7.50
N ILE A 20 -14.06 -2.11 -6.98
CA ILE A 20 -13.43 -1.06 -7.80
C ILE A 20 -12.51 -1.69 -8.84
N ILE A 21 -11.68 -2.66 -8.44
CA ILE A 21 -10.80 -3.40 -9.36
C ILE A 21 -11.62 -4.13 -10.44
N LYS A 22 -12.73 -4.77 -10.08
CA LYS A 22 -13.62 -5.43 -11.03
C LYS A 22 -14.20 -4.46 -12.06
N TYR A 23 -14.62 -3.26 -11.63
CA TYR A 23 -15.11 -2.25 -12.57
C TYR A 23 -13.97 -1.77 -13.47
N LEU A 24 -12.82 -1.44 -12.91
CA LEU A 24 -11.66 -1.00 -13.68
C LEU A 24 -11.20 -2.06 -14.69
N SER A 25 -11.21 -3.34 -14.30
CA SER A 25 -10.79 -4.43 -15.19
C SER A 25 -11.70 -4.64 -16.39
N LYS A 26 -12.99 -4.30 -16.29
CA LYS A 26 -13.93 -4.35 -17.43
C LYS A 26 -13.65 -3.27 -18.47
N GLU A 27 -13.08 -2.16 -18.04
CA GLU A 27 -12.69 -1.04 -18.90
C GLU A 27 -11.29 -1.25 -19.54
N ALA A 28 -10.60 -2.32 -19.18
CA ALA A 28 -9.24 -2.60 -19.66
C ALA A 28 -9.22 -3.68 -20.74
N ILE A 29 -8.42 -3.45 -21.79
CA ILE A 29 -8.05 -4.48 -22.79
C ILE A 29 -7.14 -5.52 -22.15
N LYS A 30 -6.22 -5.07 -21.26
CA LYS A 30 -5.31 -5.93 -20.49
C LYS A 30 -4.83 -5.21 -19.24
N GLY A 31 -4.38 -5.99 -18.25
CA GLY A 31 -3.75 -5.48 -17.02
C GLY A 31 -3.49 -6.60 -16.02
N ASN A 32 -2.52 -6.38 -15.16
CA ASN A 32 -2.24 -7.25 -14.01
C ASN A 32 -2.92 -6.65 -12.78
N PHE A 33 -4.16 -7.03 -12.53
CA PHE A 33 -4.96 -6.50 -11.43
C PHE A 33 -4.57 -7.14 -10.10
N THR A 34 -4.56 -6.29 -9.05
CA THR A 34 -4.12 -6.72 -7.72
C THR A 34 -5.12 -7.71 -7.12
N LYS A 35 -4.61 -8.85 -6.65
CA LYS A 35 -5.41 -9.84 -5.92
C LYS A 35 -5.85 -9.26 -4.57
N THR A 36 -7.03 -9.65 -4.12
CA THR A 36 -7.60 -9.19 -2.84
C THR A 36 -6.66 -9.45 -1.66
N SER A 37 -5.96 -10.60 -1.65
CA SER A 37 -4.98 -10.95 -0.61
C SER A 37 -3.78 -10.00 -0.56
N ASN A 38 -3.45 -9.36 -1.69
CA ASN A 38 -2.27 -8.50 -1.84
C ASN A 38 -2.59 -7.00 -1.71
N LEU A 39 -3.85 -6.65 -1.42
CA LEU A 39 -4.25 -5.25 -1.23
C LEU A 39 -3.69 -4.73 0.09
N HIS A 40 -2.92 -3.65 0.03
CA HIS A 40 -2.28 -2.97 1.15
C HIS A 40 -1.92 -1.53 0.80
N LEU A 41 -1.60 -0.73 1.80
CA LEU A 41 -0.98 0.57 1.67
C LEU A 41 0.49 0.47 2.10
N THR A 42 1.43 0.68 1.20
CA THR A 42 2.87 0.66 1.52
C THR A 42 3.27 1.95 2.25
N LEU A 43 3.98 1.80 3.38
CA LEU A 43 4.59 2.90 4.13
C LEU A 43 6.08 3.05 3.82
N ALA A 44 6.81 1.94 3.73
CA ALA A 44 8.24 1.93 3.42
C ALA A 44 8.62 0.66 2.67
N PHE A 45 9.34 0.81 1.58
CA PHE A 45 9.90 -0.30 0.83
C PHE A 45 11.39 -0.47 1.19
N LEU A 46 11.78 -1.66 1.68
CA LEU A 46 13.14 -1.94 2.14
C LEU A 46 13.97 -2.73 1.12
N GLY A 47 13.31 -3.33 0.12
CA GLY A 47 14.01 -4.19 -0.84
C GLY A 47 14.54 -5.48 -0.20
N GLU A 48 15.71 -5.94 -0.65
CA GLU A 48 16.33 -7.16 -0.13
C GLU A 48 16.99 -6.89 1.22
N VAL A 49 16.55 -7.62 2.24
CA VAL A 49 17.05 -7.53 3.63
C VAL A 49 17.48 -8.92 4.10
N SER A 50 18.61 -9.01 4.77
CA SER A 50 19.06 -10.26 5.41
C SER A 50 18.23 -10.60 6.64
N SER A 51 18.06 -11.89 6.92
CA SER A 51 17.14 -12.37 7.98
C SER A 51 17.52 -11.89 9.38
N ASN A 52 18.79 -11.70 9.66
CA ASN A 52 19.29 -11.19 10.94
C ASN A 52 18.96 -9.71 11.20
N ARG A 53 18.55 -8.95 10.17
CA ARG A 53 18.17 -7.53 10.29
C ARG A 53 16.67 -7.32 10.54
N VAL A 54 15.85 -8.39 10.50
CA VAL A 54 14.40 -8.30 10.74
C VAL A 54 14.06 -7.70 12.10
N GLN A 55 14.82 -8.07 13.14
CA GLN A 55 14.61 -7.54 14.48
C GLN A 55 14.88 -6.03 14.58
N ASP A 56 15.82 -5.50 13.81
CA ASP A 56 16.08 -4.05 13.76
C ASP A 56 14.88 -3.30 13.16
N ILE A 57 14.27 -3.85 12.10
CA ILE A 57 13.07 -3.27 11.51
C ILE A 57 11.91 -3.28 12.51
N MET A 58 11.71 -4.40 13.22
CA MET A 58 10.68 -4.50 14.26
C MET A 58 10.90 -3.51 15.41
N LYS A 59 12.15 -3.26 15.83
CA LYS A 59 12.48 -2.21 16.80
C LYS A 59 12.09 -0.82 16.29
N VAL A 60 12.45 -0.49 15.04
CA VAL A 60 12.08 0.80 14.43
C VAL A 60 10.55 0.95 14.37
N MET A 61 9.82 -0.10 13.97
CA MET A 61 8.36 -0.07 13.93
C MET A 61 7.75 0.18 15.31
N ASN A 62 8.22 -0.55 16.34
CA ASN A 62 7.75 -0.37 17.72
C ASN A 62 8.04 1.05 18.22
N GLN A 63 9.27 1.55 18.09
CA GLN A 63 9.66 2.90 18.55
C GLN A 63 8.87 4.04 17.91
N ASN A 64 8.34 3.83 16.70
CA ASN A 64 7.68 4.88 15.92
C ASN A 64 6.16 4.71 15.81
N ALA A 65 5.59 3.60 16.25
CA ALA A 65 4.18 3.32 16.07
C ALA A 65 3.42 2.97 17.37
N MET A 66 4.05 2.25 18.34
CA MET A 66 3.31 1.70 19.48
C MET A 66 2.70 2.75 20.42
N ASP A 67 3.27 3.97 20.48
CA ASP A 67 2.77 5.06 21.33
C ASP A 67 1.87 6.04 20.55
N ARG A 68 1.52 5.72 19.31
CA ARG A 68 0.61 6.53 18.50
C ARG A 68 -0.81 6.01 18.62
N GLU A 69 -1.75 6.94 18.74
CA GLU A 69 -3.17 6.62 18.71
C GLU A 69 -3.59 6.07 17.33
N SER A 70 -4.63 5.22 17.34
CA SER A 70 -5.31 4.83 16.11
C SER A 70 -5.91 6.06 15.42
N PHE A 71 -6.04 6.01 14.10
CA PHE A 71 -6.57 7.13 13.30
C PHE A 71 -7.31 6.63 12.08
N GLU A 72 -8.27 7.42 11.62
CA GLU A 72 -9.03 7.11 10.42
C GLU A 72 -8.35 7.66 9.16
N ILE A 73 -8.42 6.90 8.08
CA ILE A 73 -8.06 7.35 6.72
C ILE A 73 -9.28 7.30 5.79
N GLU A 74 -9.34 8.22 4.85
CA GLU A 74 -10.26 8.18 3.73
C GLU A 74 -9.50 7.72 2.48
N ILE A 75 -9.93 6.58 1.92
CA ILE A 75 -9.39 5.99 0.70
C ILE A 75 -10.26 6.49 -0.45
N GLY A 76 -9.68 7.23 -1.38
CA GLY A 76 -10.45 7.81 -2.49
C GLY A 76 -9.57 8.49 -3.53
N GLY A 77 -10.16 8.70 -4.70
CA GLY A 77 -9.49 9.34 -5.83
C GLY A 77 -8.68 8.36 -6.67
N LEU A 78 -9.18 8.10 -7.89
CA LEU A 78 -8.44 7.33 -8.90
C LEU A 78 -7.27 8.16 -9.42
N GLY A 79 -6.11 7.50 -9.54
CA GLY A 79 -4.96 8.09 -10.18
C GLY A 79 -4.13 7.05 -10.92
N LYS A 80 -3.12 7.53 -11.63
CA LYS A 80 -2.20 6.67 -12.37
C LYS A 80 -0.76 7.13 -12.28
N PHE A 81 0.15 6.18 -12.41
CA PHE A 81 1.55 6.41 -12.72
C PHE A 81 1.85 5.89 -14.13
N ILE A 82 2.71 6.58 -14.83
CA ILE A 82 3.22 6.16 -16.13
C ILE A 82 4.69 5.79 -15.92
N ASN A 83 5.06 4.56 -16.22
CA ASN A 83 6.43 4.08 -16.14
C ASN A 83 6.77 3.30 -17.42
N ASN A 84 7.73 3.81 -18.19
CA ASN A 84 8.14 3.23 -19.48
C ASN A 84 6.95 2.95 -20.43
N GLY A 85 5.97 3.86 -20.48
CA GLY A 85 4.77 3.72 -21.32
C GLY A 85 3.71 2.77 -20.76
N GLU A 86 3.95 2.12 -19.62
CA GLU A 86 2.98 1.27 -18.95
C GLU A 86 2.20 2.05 -17.88
N LEU A 87 0.88 1.83 -17.83
CA LEU A 87 0.01 2.47 -16.85
C LEU A 87 -0.10 1.60 -15.59
N LEU A 88 0.05 2.24 -14.44
CA LEU A 88 -0.28 1.69 -13.13
C LEU A 88 -1.43 2.51 -12.56
N TYR A 89 -2.61 1.90 -12.38
CA TYR A 89 -3.75 2.53 -11.72
C TYR A 89 -3.73 2.28 -10.22
N TRP A 90 -4.05 3.34 -9.45
CA TRP A 90 -4.11 3.30 -8.00
C TRP A 90 -5.32 4.07 -7.46
N TYR A 91 -5.74 3.71 -6.26
CA TYR A 91 -6.72 4.43 -5.47
C TYR A 91 -5.98 5.15 -4.34
N GLY A 92 -6.18 6.46 -4.24
CA GLY A 92 -5.40 7.32 -3.33
C GLY A 92 -5.88 7.26 -1.89
N ILE A 93 -5.13 7.92 -1.04
CA ILE A 93 -5.54 8.26 0.32
C ILE A 93 -5.67 9.77 0.36
N ARG A 94 -6.79 10.29 0.88
CA ARG A 94 -6.95 11.72 1.11
C ARG A 94 -5.86 12.20 2.08
N GLU A 95 -5.43 13.43 1.92
CA GLU A 95 -4.40 14.03 2.77
C GLU A 95 -4.69 13.77 4.25
N ASN A 96 -3.71 13.19 4.94
CA ASN A 96 -3.80 12.80 6.33
C ASN A 96 -2.44 13.03 7.00
N GLU A 97 -2.39 14.01 7.87
CA GLU A 97 -1.15 14.43 8.53
C GLU A 97 -0.60 13.33 9.46
N THR A 98 -1.47 12.63 10.18
CA THR A 98 -1.07 11.53 11.08
C THR A 98 -0.39 10.40 10.32
N LEU A 99 -0.95 9.99 9.17
CA LEU A 99 -0.37 8.99 8.28
C LEU A 99 1.00 9.45 7.75
N THR A 100 1.09 10.70 7.31
CA THR A 100 2.34 11.28 6.78
C THR A 100 3.40 11.35 7.86
N ASN A 101 3.05 11.79 9.07
CA ASN A 101 3.97 11.87 10.20
C ASN A 101 4.45 10.48 10.67
N LEU A 102 3.57 9.47 10.65
CA LEU A 102 3.96 8.08 10.92
C LEU A 102 4.98 7.58 9.88
N GLN A 103 4.68 7.78 8.60
CA GLN A 103 5.56 7.36 7.51
C GLN A 103 6.93 8.05 7.60
N HIS A 104 6.98 9.36 7.81
CA HIS A 104 8.24 10.10 7.97
C HIS A 104 9.05 9.60 9.18
N ALA A 105 8.40 9.30 10.30
CA ALA A 105 9.06 8.76 11.48
C ALA A 105 9.68 7.37 11.21
N LEU A 106 8.94 6.48 10.52
CA LEU A 106 9.45 5.18 10.10
C LEU A 106 10.67 5.32 9.17
N ILE A 107 10.61 6.19 8.17
CA ILE A 107 11.73 6.43 7.25
C ILE A 107 12.96 6.93 8.00
N ARG A 108 12.82 7.90 8.91
CA ARG A 108 13.95 8.41 9.73
C ARG A 108 14.55 7.29 10.59
N GLY A 109 13.70 6.50 11.25
CA GLY A 109 14.14 5.37 12.06
C GLY A 109 14.88 4.31 11.25
N LEU A 110 14.35 3.94 10.08
CA LEU A 110 15.01 2.98 9.17
C LEU A 110 16.37 3.48 8.69
N LYS A 111 16.48 4.77 8.32
CA LYS A 111 17.76 5.38 7.93
C LYS A 111 18.77 5.41 9.07
N ALA A 112 18.35 5.65 10.32
CA ALA A 112 19.22 5.60 11.49
C ALA A 112 19.78 4.20 11.75
N TYR A 113 19.10 3.17 11.31
CA TYR A 113 19.57 1.78 11.28
C TYR A 113 20.23 1.38 9.96
N GLU A 114 20.61 2.35 9.13
CA GLU A 114 21.30 2.18 7.85
C GLU A 114 20.55 1.29 6.84
N PHE A 115 19.21 1.25 6.89
CA PHE A 115 18.41 0.66 5.83
C PHE A 115 18.33 1.59 4.62
N SER A 116 18.51 1.00 3.44
CA SER A 116 18.23 1.70 2.19
C SER A 116 16.72 1.82 2.01
N VAL A 117 16.21 3.04 1.98
CA VAL A 117 14.79 3.36 1.75
C VAL A 117 14.66 4.42 0.67
N ASP A 118 13.55 4.41 -0.07
CA ASP A 118 13.29 5.38 -1.13
C ASP A 118 13.11 6.78 -0.54
N ASP A 119 13.80 7.78 -1.12
CA ASP A 119 13.73 9.20 -0.72
C ASP A 119 12.66 9.99 -1.48
N LYS A 120 11.89 9.33 -2.34
CA LYS A 120 10.80 9.99 -3.06
C LYS A 120 9.73 10.53 -2.12
N PRO A 121 9.08 11.65 -2.48
CA PRO A 121 7.94 12.15 -1.71
C PRO A 121 6.88 11.05 -1.49
N PHE A 122 6.41 10.94 -0.26
CA PHE A 122 5.38 9.97 0.10
C PHE A 122 4.07 10.31 -0.61
N LYS A 123 3.62 9.42 -1.47
CA LYS A 123 2.33 9.50 -2.14
C LYS A 123 1.51 8.27 -1.78
N PRO A 124 0.71 8.31 -0.72
CA PRO A 124 -0.03 7.16 -0.24
C PRO A 124 -1.05 6.70 -1.27
N HIS A 125 -0.95 5.44 -1.69
CA HIS A 125 -1.82 4.87 -2.72
C HIS A 125 -1.94 3.35 -2.57
N ILE A 126 -3.04 2.82 -3.10
CA ILE A 126 -3.33 1.39 -3.18
C ILE A 126 -3.29 1.00 -4.64
N THR A 127 -2.36 0.14 -5.04
CA THR A 127 -2.27 -0.33 -6.41
C THR A 127 -3.49 -1.19 -6.77
N LEU A 128 -4.23 -0.77 -7.78
CA LEU A 128 -5.37 -1.51 -8.33
C LEU A 128 -4.95 -2.44 -9.46
N GLY A 129 -4.07 -1.97 -10.35
CA GLY A 129 -3.58 -2.74 -11.49
C GLY A 129 -2.29 -2.17 -12.07
N ARG A 130 -1.48 -3.03 -12.65
CA ARG A 130 -0.20 -2.71 -13.30
C ARG A 130 -0.23 -3.13 -14.76
N ARG A 131 0.56 -2.46 -15.61
CA ARG A 131 0.63 -2.76 -17.05
C ARG A 131 -0.75 -2.72 -17.71
N CYS A 132 -1.56 -1.75 -17.27
CA CYS A 132 -2.91 -1.60 -17.76
C CYS A 132 -2.89 -0.93 -19.14
N ARG A 133 -3.74 -1.46 -20.03
CA ARG A 133 -4.12 -0.82 -21.28
C ARG A 133 -5.64 -0.73 -21.30
N MET A 134 -6.14 0.48 -21.29
CA MET A 134 -7.59 0.73 -21.22
C MET A 134 -8.20 0.73 -22.61
N ASN A 135 -9.52 0.51 -22.68
CA ASN A 135 -10.32 0.72 -23.88
C ASN A 135 -10.23 2.18 -24.35
N SER A 136 -10.39 2.42 -25.63
CA SER A 136 -10.28 3.76 -26.24
C SER A 136 -11.32 4.77 -25.75
N ASP A 137 -12.45 4.28 -25.28
CA ASP A 137 -13.59 5.03 -24.75
C ASP A 137 -13.61 5.14 -23.22
N PHE A 138 -12.58 4.62 -22.55
CA PHE A 138 -12.45 4.72 -21.10
C PHE A 138 -12.26 6.17 -20.66
N ASP A 139 -13.21 6.67 -19.88
CA ASP A 139 -13.20 8.01 -19.29
C ASP A 139 -12.90 7.92 -17.78
N GLU A 140 -11.66 8.26 -17.40
CA GLU A 140 -11.22 8.26 -16.01
C GLU A 140 -12.08 9.17 -15.11
N ASN A 141 -12.54 10.30 -15.62
CA ASN A 141 -13.35 11.25 -14.85
C ASN A 141 -14.74 10.70 -14.56
N LYS A 142 -15.35 10.01 -15.53
CA LYS A 142 -16.61 9.31 -15.32
C LYS A 142 -16.43 8.16 -14.34
N PHE A 143 -15.36 7.37 -14.51
CA PHE A 143 -15.06 6.27 -13.59
C PHE A 143 -14.86 6.77 -12.16
N ALA A 144 -14.10 7.85 -11.96
CA ALA A 144 -13.86 8.43 -10.63
C ALA A 144 -15.14 8.89 -9.93
N LYS A 145 -16.19 9.27 -10.68
CA LYS A 145 -17.49 9.70 -10.12
C LYS A 145 -18.37 8.55 -9.63
N ILE A 146 -18.18 7.33 -10.14
CA ILE A 146 -19.00 6.17 -9.77
C ILE A 146 -18.41 5.37 -8.61
N ILE A 147 -17.15 5.61 -8.23
CA ILE A 147 -16.51 4.97 -7.10
C ILE A 147 -16.62 5.86 -5.85
N SER A 148 -17.03 5.26 -4.73
CA SER A 148 -17.23 5.99 -3.47
C SER A 148 -16.01 5.89 -2.58
N PRO A 149 -15.72 6.92 -1.77
CA PRO A 149 -14.67 6.84 -0.75
C PRO A 149 -14.92 5.69 0.23
N ILE A 150 -13.82 5.14 0.75
CA ILE A 150 -13.82 4.07 1.74
C ILE A 150 -13.12 4.61 2.98
N PHE A 151 -13.75 4.44 4.15
CA PHE A 151 -13.19 4.86 5.43
C PHE A 151 -12.66 3.66 6.19
N MET A 152 -11.50 3.81 6.81
CA MET A 152 -10.88 2.76 7.60
C MET A 152 -10.08 3.35 8.76
N GLU A 153 -10.31 2.81 9.95
CA GLU A 153 -9.45 3.04 11.11
C GLU A 153 -8.16 2.24 10.98
N ILE A 154 -7.03 2.90 11.23
CA ILE A 154 -5.71 2.29 11.25
C ILE A 154 -5.34 2.00 12.69
N THR A 155 -5.26 0.72 13.01
CA THR A 155 -4.92 0.22 14.35
C THR A 155 -3.60 -0.54 14.37
N THR A 156 -3.05 -0.87 13.19
CA THR A 156 -1.84 -1.71 13.09
C THR A 156 -1.01 -1.34 11.87
N ILE A 157 0.31 -1.56 11.98
CA ILE A 157 1.23 -1.61 10.85
C ILE A 157 1.94 -2.97 10.82
N ASN A 158 2.27 -3.44 9.64
CA ASN A 158 2.80 -4.78 9.43
C ASN A 158 4.14 -4.76 8.69
N LEU A 159 5.08 -5.61 9.12
CA LEU A 159 6.26 -5.96 8.34
C LEU A 159 5.89 -7.09 7.38
N MET A 160 6.00 -6.85 6.10
CA MET A 160 5.57 -7.74 5.04
C MET A 160 6.75 -8.31 4.27
N LYS A 161 6.70 -9.61 3.96
CA LYS A 161 7.60 -10.30 3.03
C LYS A 161 6.92 -10.47 1.69
N SER A 162 7.63 -10.10 0.62
CA SER A 162 7.22 -10.32 -0.77
C SER A 162 7.99 -11.51 -1.33
N GLU A 163 7.29 -12.54 -1.80
CA GLU A 163 7.90 -13.72 -2.42
C GLU A 163 7.02 -14.30 -3.54
N TYR A 164 7.63 -15.05 -4.44
CA TYR A 164 6.88 -15.83 -5.41
C TYR A 164 6.69 -17.25 -4.88
N LYS A 165 5.42 -17.66 -4.72
CA LYS A 165 5.02 -19.04 -4.39
C LYS A 165 4.26 -19.61 -5.58
N GLU A 166 4.75 -20.71 -6.13
CA GLU A 166 4.14 -21.37 -7.30
C GLU A 166 3.86 -20.37 -8.45
N GLY A 167 4.82 -19.50 -8.74
CA GLY A 167 4.71 -18.49 -9.79
C GLY A 167 3.76 -17.32 -9.49
N LYS A 168 3.22 -17.23 -8.26
CA LYS A 168 2.30 -16.17 -7.84
C LYS A 168 2.94 -15.28 -6.80
N LEU A 169 2.89 -13.96 -7.03
CA LEU A 169 3.32 -12.98 -6.04
C LEU A 169 2.44 -13.10 -4.79
N THR A 170 3.08 -13.33 -3.65
CA THR A 170 2.44 -13.54 -2.35
C THR A 170 3.08 -12.64 -1.31
N TYR A 171 2.26 -12.05 -0.45
CA TYR A 171 2.70 -11.25 0.68
C TYR A 171 2.35 -11.95 1.99
N THR A 172 3.36 -12.09 2.87
CA THR A 172 3.21 -12.74 4.17
C THR A 172 3.62 -11.75 5.25
N SER A 173 2.81 -11.59 6.30
CA SER A 173 3.19 -10.78 7.47
C SER A 173 4.22 -11.54 8.31
N LEU A 174 5.34 -10.88 8.61
CA LEU A 174 6.40 -11.36 9.49
C LEU A 174 6.26 -10.82 10.91
N GLY A 175 5.54 -9.70 11.08
CA GLY A 175 5.34 -9.06 12.36
C GLY A 175 4.32 -7.94 12.25
N GLU A 176 3.74 -7.59 13.37
CA GLU A 176 2.71 -6.56 13.52
C GLU A 176 3.04 -5.67 14.70
N VAL A 177 2.81 -4.38 14.58
CA VAL A 177 2.83 -3.42 15.68
C VAL A 177 1.45 -2.77 15.77
N LYS A 178 0.85 -2.82 16.96
CA LYS A 178 -0.43 -2.16 17.25
C LYS A 178 -0.19 -0.71 17.63
N LEU A 179 -1.05 0.17 17.15
CA LEU A 179 -1.19 1.53 17.66
C LEU A 179 -2.02 1.49 18.94
N GLN A 180 -1.97 2.57 19.73
CA GLN A 180 -2.85 2.69 20.92
C GLN A 180 -4.30 2.84 20.44
N GLY A 181 -5.19 2.09 21.06
CA GLY A 181 -6.64 2.15 20.83
C GLY A 181 -7.33 3.13 21.76
#